data_cda9b9b74acfb22eb9357580288be6e7
#
_entry.id   cda9b9b74acfb22eb9357580288be6e7
#
_cell.length_a   1.000
_cell.length_b   1.000
_cell.length_c   1.000
_cell.angle_alpha   90.00
_cell.angle_beta   90.00
_cell.angle_gamma   90.00
#
_symmetry.space_group_name_H-M   'P 1'
#
loop_
_entity.id
_entity.type
_entity.pdbx_description
1 polymer ?
#
loop_
_entity_poly.entity_id
_entity_poly.type
_entity_poly.pdbx_seq_one_letter_code
_entity_poly.pdbx_strand_id
1 'polypeptide(L)'
;MKTSLNKHKRSAAGLLIAVAAFAAALTGCQKDFEMDLPLAVAARELSLSKEAGSTHVLVYSNGEWTARFTRNVKWASLNKLEGYGNHEIVFTYAANYGISRKVGVVFQKGELADTVTFTQAGTVTEPSLAFAKPAVALLKAPSRIFAPIDTNLRYCIDDVEASVTYYDADGVPGEPVPVVTRAESEEGDDKPQAQPVTPWISEVAITHE
;
A
#
# COMPACT_ATOMS: atom_id res chain seq x y z
N MET A 1 -39.99 12.63 -75.41
CA MET A 1 -38.90 12.95 -74.53
C MET A 1 -39.43 13.20 -73.09
N LYS A 2 -39.83 12.19 -72.37
CA LYS A 2 -40.33 12.24 -70.99
C LYS A 2 -40.09 10.87 -70.35
N THR A 3 -38.85 10.64 -69.88
CA THR A 3 -38.57 9.49 -68.99
C THR A 3 -37.17 9.70 -68.37
N SER A 4 -37.03 10.55 -67.34
CA SER A 4 -35.79 10.54 -66.55
C SER A 4 -35.92 11.17 -65.14
N LEU A 5 -37.13 11.40 -64.60
CA LEU A 5 -37.24 12.09 -63.33
C LEU A 5 -37.71 11.21 -62.13
N ASN A 6 -37.94 9.91 -62.34
CA ASN A 6 -38.55 9.04 -61.28
C ASN A 6 -37.56 8.06 -60.63
N LYS A 7 -36.31 8.01 -61.11
CA LYS A 7 -35.33 7.05 -60.55
C LYS A 7 -34.60 7.56 -59.29
N HIS A 8 -34.47 8.89 -59.12
CA HIS A 8 -33.75 9.46 -57.97
C HIS A 8 -34.58 9.60 -56.70
N LYS A 9 -35.92 9.69 -56.80
CA LYS A 9 -36.79 9.80 -55.61
C LYS A 9 -36.90 8.51 -54.81
N ARG A 10 -36.78 7.32 -55.45
CA ARG A 10 -36.83 6.02 -54.78
C ARG A 10 -35.54 5.68 -54.02
N SER A 11 -34.39 6.16 -54.46
CA SER A 11 -33.10 5.91 -53.84
C SER A 11 -32.92 6.70 -52.56
N ALA A 12 -33.41 7.98 -52.52
CA ALA A 12 -33.30 8.81 -51.34
C ALA A 12 -34.21 8.36 -50.18
N ALA A 13 -35.41 7.86 -50.50
CA ALA A 13 -36.30 7.31 -49.48
C ALA A 13 -35.77 6.00 -48.84
N GLY A 14 -35.13 5.15 -49.63
CA GLY A 14 -34.52 3.90 -49.15
C GLY A 14 -33.30 4.17 -48.23
N LEU A 15 -32.51 5.18 -48.57
CA LEU A 15 -31.36 5.59 -47.77
C LEU A 15 -31.77 6.20 -46.40
N LEU A 16 -32.81 7.03 -46.37
CA LEU A 16 -33.34 7.61 -45.13
C LEU A 16 -33.94 6.56 -44.20
N ILE A 17 -34.61 5.54 -44.71
CA ILE A 17 -35.15 4.45 -43.90
C ILE A 17 -34.03 3.58 -43.33
N ALA A 18 -32.96 3.33 -44.10
CA ALA A 18 -31.80 2.57 -43.61
C ALA A 18 -31.03 3.30 -42.50
N VAL A 19 -30.86 4.62 -42.63
CA VAL A 19 -30.20 5.44 -41.58
C VAL A 19 -31.07 5.52 -40.33
N ALA A 20 -32.39 5.66 -40.43
CA ALA A 20 -33.29 5.66 -39.29
C ALA A 20 -33.32 4.30 -38.55
N ALA A 21 -33.27 3.17 -39.29
CA ALA A 21 -33.19 1.84 -38.70
C ALA A 21 -31.86 1.58 -37.98
N PHE A 22 -30.76 2.12 -38.50
CA PHE A 22 -29.44 2.00 -37.86
C PHE A 22 -29.33 2.90 -36.59
N ALA A 23 -29.93 4.10 -36.61
CA ALA A 23 -29.98 4.96 -35.43
C ALA A 23 -30.85 4.35 -34.28
N ALA A 24 -31.94 3.65 -34.63
CA ALA A 24 -32.77 2.95 -33.65
C ALA A 24 -32.08 1.71 -33.05
N ALA A 25 -31.13 1.09 -33.76
CA ALA A 25 -30.36 -0.03 -33.24
C ALA A 25 -29.27 0.41 -32.22
N LEU A 26 -28.88 1.68 -32.24
CA LEU A 26 -27.93 2.24 -31.28
C LEU A 26 -28.59 2.72 -29.94
N THR A 27 -29.90 2.80 -29.89
CA THR A 27 -30.68 3.02 -28.67
C THR A 27 -31.05 1.69 -27.98
N GLY A 28 -30.32 0.61 -28.26
CA GLY A 28 -30.48 -0.67 -27.60
C GLY A 28 -30.24 -0.50 -26.12
N CYS A 29 -31.32 -0.62 -25.37
CA CYS A 29 -31.45 -0.87 -23.95
C CYS A 29 -30.15 -0.80 -23.16
N GLN A 30 -29.79 0.38 -22.68
CA GLN A 30 -29.20 0.43 -21.36
C GLN A 30 -30.32 0.04 -20.38
N LYS A 31 -30.57 -1.26 -20.22
CA LYS A 31 -31.15 -1.73 -18.97
C LYS A 31 -30.07 -1.41 -17.96
N ASP A 32 -30.35 -0.41 -17.13
CA ASP A 32 -29.67 -0.27 -15.87
C ASP A 32 -29.82 -1.62 -15.17
N PHE A 33 -28.76 -2.40 -15.17
CA PHE A 33 -28.74 -3.69 -14.50
C PHE A 33 -28.61 -3.38 -13.01
N GLU A 34 -29.73 -3.02 -12.36
CA GLU A 34 -29.82 -2.93 -10.93
C GLU A 34 -29.62 -4.34 -10.37
N MET A 35 -28.37 -4.67 -10.03
CA MET A 35 -28.12 -5.84 -9.22
C MET A 35 -28.58 -5.54 -7.81
N ASP A 36 -29.70 -6.13 -7.41
CA ASP A 36 -30.18 -6.10 -6.03
C ASP A 36 -29.35 -7.08 -5.16
N LEU A 37 -28.09 -6.71 -4.94
CA LEU A 37 -27.18 -7.47 -4.10
C LEU A 37 -27.17 -6.86 -2.70
N PRO A 38 -27.21 -7.69 -1.64
CA PRO A 38 -27.15 -7.20 -0.28
C PRO A 38 -25.85 -6.43 0.01
N LEU A 39 -24.71 -6.96 -0.43
CA LEU A 39 -23.39 -6.31 -0.47
C LEU A 39 -22.47 -7.13 -1.36
N ALA A 40 -21.78 -6.49 -2.31
CA ALA A 40 -20.70 -7.09 -3.09
C ALA A 40 -19.78 -6.02 -3.68
N VAL A 41 -18.57 -6.41 -4.04
CA VAL A 41 -17.62 -5.58 -4.79
C VAL A 41 -17.34 -6.20 -6.17
N ALA A 42 -17.14 -5.36 -7.17
CA ALA A 42 -16.93 -5.83 -8.55
C ALA A 42 -15.63 -6.60 -8.74
N ALA A 43 -14.60 -6.30 -7.93
CA ALA A 43 -13.32 -6.97 -7.97
C ALA A 43 -12.75 -7.10 -6.56
N ARG A 44 -12.16 -8.24 -6.24
CA ARG A 44 -11.56 -8.50 -4.92
C ARG A 44 -10.07 -8.23 -4.88
N GLU A 45 -9.42 -8.20 -6.04
CA GLU A 45 -8.00 -7.92 -6.17
C GLU A 45 -7.76 -6.94 -7.31
N LEU A 46 -7.00 -5.88 -7.05
CA LEU A 46 -6.61 -4.88 -8.02
C LEU A 46 -5.11 -4.62 -7.95
N SER A 47 -4.48 -4.69 -9.12
CA SER A 47 -3.06 -4.37 -9.28
C SER A 47 -2.91 -2.91 -9.72
N LEU A 48 -2.01 -2.19 -9.03
CA LEU A 48 -1.74 -0.77 -9.25
C LEU A 48 -0.32 -0.60 -9.77
N SER A 49 -0.13 0.41 -10.64
CA SER A 49 1.20 0.81 -11.09
C SER A 49 1.99 1.41 -9.94
N LYS A 50 3.30 1.50 -10.11
CA LYS A 50 4.19 2.15 -9.13
C LYS A 50 4.02 3.68 -9.07
N GLU A 51 3.54 4.30 -10.15
CA GLU A 51 3.27 5.74 -10.22
C GLU A 51 2.03 6.10 -9.37
N ALA A 52 1.92 7.37 -9.00
CA ALA A 52 0.70 7.89 -8.37
C ALA A 52 -0.46 7.81 -9.35
N GLY A 53 -1.66 7.55 -8.84
CA GLY A 53 -2.84 7.41 -9.67
C GLY A 53 -4.11 7.19 -8.90
N SER A 54 -5.15 6.79 -9.62
CA SER A 54 -6.43 6.39 -9.06
C SER A 54 -6.99 5.19 -9.82
N THR A 55 -7.82 4.43 -9.13
CA THR A 55 -8.61 3.33 -9.72
C THR A 55 -10.01 3.34 -9.15
N HIS A 56 -10.92 2.67 -9.81
CA HIS A 56 -12.33 2.67 -9.49
C HIS A 56 -12.77 1.29 -8.98
N VAL A 57 -13.60 1.28 -7.96
CA VAL A 57 -14.23 0.08 -7.40
C VAL A 57 -15.72 0.29 -7.38
N LEU A 58 -16.46 -0.62 -8.03
CA LEU A 58 -17.91 -0.64 -7.93
C LEU A 58 -18.33 -1.44 -6.70
N VAL A 59 -19.11 -0.81 -5.86
CA VAL A 59 -19.77 -1.41 -4.69
C VAL A 59 -21.25 -1.55 -5.03
N TYR A 60 -21.76 -2.75 -4.92
CA TYR A 60 -23.18 -3.08 -5.06
C TYR A 60 -23.77 -3.28 -3.68
N SER A 61 -24.84 -2.58 -3.38
CA SER A 61 -25.56 -2.74 -2.12
C SER A 61 -27.01 -2.30 -2.27
N ASN A 62 -27.91 -2.98 -1.59
CA ASN A 62 -29.32 -2.58 -1.50
C ASN A 62 -29.62 -1.81 -0.19
N GLY A 63 -28.64 -1.16 0.42
CA GLY A 63 -28.79 -0.39 1.66
C GLY A 63 -27.56 0.41 2.01
N GLU A 64 -27.50 0.92 3.23
CA GLU A 64 -26.35 1.65 3.76
C GLU A 64 -25.14 0.75 3.93
N TRP A 65 -23.96 1.26 3.60
CA TRP A 65 -22.68 0.59 3.77
C TRP A 65 -21.60 1.57 4.22
N THR A 66 -20.56 1.03 4.84
CA THR A 66 -19.35 1.77 5.23
C THR A 66 -18.11 1.11 4.61
N ALA A 67 -17.05 1.89 4.44
CA ALA A 67 -15.76 1.43 3.96
C ALA A 67 -14.65 1.82 4.93
N ARG A 68 -13.69 0.91 5.16
CA ARG A 68 -12.52 1.18 5.98
C ARG A 68 -11.30 0.44 5.48
N PHE A 69 -10.13 1.02 5.66
CA PHE A 69 -8.88 0.32 5.41
C PHE A 69 -8.66 -0.78 6.47
N THR A 70 -8.04 -1.90 6.07
CA THR A 70 -7.66 -2.98 6.99
C THR A 70 -6.56 -2.57 7.97
N ARG A 71 -5.80 -1.51 7.64
CA ARG A 71 -4.76 -0.91 8.48
C ARG A 71 -4.64 0.57 8.15
N ASN A 72 -4.10 1.36 9.06
CA ASN A 72 -3.83 2.77 8.78
C ASN A 72 -2.73 2.91 7.70
N VAL A 73 -3.04 3.61 6.63
CA VAL A 73 -2.12 3.90 5.51
C VAL A 73 -2.17 5.38 5.17
N LYS A 74 -1.01 5.98 4.93
CA LYS A 74 -0.89 7.40 4.54
C LYS A 74 -0.74 7.60 3.02
N TRP A 75 -0.55 6.53 2.27
CA TRP A 75 -0.27 6.56 0.84
C TRP A 75 -1.49 6.37 -0.05
N ALA A 76 -2.65 6.09 0.54
CA ALA A 76 -3.89 5.89 -0.18
C ALA A 76 -5.07 6.51 0.54
N SER A 77 -6.10 6.87 -0.23
CA SER A 77 -7.36 7.42 0.27
C SER A 77 -8.54 6.96 -0.58
N LEU A 78 -9.73 7.03 -0.01
CA LEU A 78 -11.01 6.81 -0.69
C LEU A 78 -11.76 8.14 -0.78
N ASN A 79 -12.49 8.34 -1.87
CA ASN A 79 -13.34 9.52 -2.03
C ASN A 79 -14.60 9.48 -1.13
N LYS A 80 -15.03 8.29 -0.69
CA LYS A 80 -16.16 8.07 0.21
C LYS A 80 -15.86 6.90 1.15
N LEU A 81 -16.29 7.05 2.41
CA LEU A 81 -16.19 6.01 3.44
C LEU A 81 -17.55 5.42 3.81
N GLU A 82 -18.64 5.96 3.25
CA GLU A 82 -19.99 5.49 3.47
C GLU A 82 -20.87 5.82 2.26
N GLY A 83 -21.98 5.12 2.12
CA GLY A 83 -22.95 5.35 1.06
C GLY A 83 -24.21 4.52 1.23
N TYR A 84 -25.14 4.71 0.30
CA TYR A 84 -26.40 3.96 0.19
C TYR A 84 -26.56 3.45 -1.23
N GLY A 85 -26.88 2.17 -1.40
CA GLY A 85 -27.06 1.59 -2.72
C GLY A 85 -25.73 1.38 -3.46
N ASN A 86 -25.85 1.24 -4.79
CA ASN A 86 -24.68 1.01 -5.67
C ASN A 86 -23.87 2.30 -5.83
N HIS A 87 -22.56 2.20 -5.67
CA HIS A 87 -21.64 3.33 -5.78
C HIS A 87 -20.33 2.98 -6.45
N GLU A 88 -19.79 3.96 -7.17
CA GLU A 88 -18.43 3.95 -7.64
C GLU A 88 -17.53 4.65 -6.62
N ILE A 89 -16.53 3.93 -6.12
CA ILE A 89 -15.56 4.41 -5.17
C ILE A 89 -14.24 4.63 -5.88
N VAL A 90 -13.68 5.83 -5.72
CA VAL A 90 -12.35 6.17 -6.26
C VAL A 90 -11.32 5.91 -5.19
N PHE A 91 -10.41 4.98 -5.46
CA PHE A 91 -9.22 4.72 -4.67
C PHE A 91 -8.05 5.50 -5.28
N THR A 92 -7.53 6.49 -4.56
CA THR A 92 -6.40 7.32 -4.97
C THR A 92 -5.15 6.91 -4.20
N TYR A 93 -4.00 6.85 -4.87
CA TYR A 93 -2.75 6.40 -4.27
C TYR A 93 -1.54 7.20 -4.74
N ALA A 94 -0.57 7.36 -3.83
CA ALA A 94 0.71 7.99 -4.10
C ALA A 94 1.68 7.03 -4.80
N ALA A 95 2.71 7.56 -5.47
CA ALA A 95 3.79 6.77 -6.06
C ALA A 95 4.51 5.92 -5.01
N ASN A 96 4.97 4.74 -5.43
CA ASN A 96 5.70 3.79 -4.60
C ASN A 96 7.15 3.65 -5.06
N TYR A 97 8.05 4.32 -4.37
CA TYR A 97 9.49 4.26 -4.63
C TYR A 97 10.22 3.12 -3.88
N GLY A 98 9.49 2.35 -3.08
CA GLY A 98 10.03 1.21 -2.35
C GLY A 98 9.69 -0.12 -3.00
N ILE A 99 9.57 -1.15 -2.17
CA ILE A 99 9.10 -2.48 -2.56
C ILE A 99 7.58 -2.47 -2.82
N SER A 100 7.08 -3.53 -3.46
CA SER A 100 5.64 -3.74 -3.60
C SER A 100 4.92 -3.66 -2.26
N ARG A 101 3.75 -3.00 -2.24
CA ARG A 101 2.93 -2.84 -1.03
C ARG A 101 1.47 -3.15 -1.30
N LYS A 102 0.75 -3.56 -0.26
CA LYS A 102 -0.67 -3.90 -0.38
C LYS A 102 -1.48 -3.37 0.79
N VAL A 103 -2.77 -3.14 0.53
CA VAL A 103 -3.76 -2.77 1.55
C VAL A 103 -5.12 -3.30 1.14
N GLY A 104 -5.91 -3.72 2.12
CA GLY A 104 -7.32 -4.07 1.93
C GLY A 104 -8.23 -2.90 2.26
N VAL A 105 -9.37 -2.83 1.58
CA VAL A 105 -10.52 -2.00 1.93
C VAL A 105 -11.70 -2.93 2.18
N VAL A 106 -12.22 -2.88 3.39
CA VAL A 106 -13.41 -3.64 3.80
C VAL A 106 -14.63 -2.76 3.60
N PHE A 107 -15.58 -3.23 2.82
CA PHE A 107 -16.94 -2.69 2.72
C PHE A 107 -17.84 -3.49 3.65
N GLN A 108 -18.66 -2.83 4.45
CA GLN A 108 -19.47 -3.47 5.46
C GLN A 108 -20.91 -2.95 5.45
N LYS A 109 -21.88 -3.86 5.58
CA LYS A 109 -23.30 -3.59 5.73
C LYS A 109 -23.87 -4.51 6.79
N GLY A 110 -24.13 -3.99 8.00
CA GLY A 110 -24.49 -4.84 9.14
C GLY A 110 -23.42 -5.89 9.42
N GLU A 111 -23.79 -7.16 9.36
CA GLU A 111 -22.87 -8.30 9.54
C GLU A 111 -22.17 -8.74 8.24
N LEU A 112 -22.65 -8.26 7.09
CA LEU A 112 -22.05 -8.59 5.81
C LEU A 112 -20.79 -7.74 5.58
N ALA A 113 -19.76 -8.36 5.08
CA ALA A 113 -18.53 -7.68 4.69
C ALA A 113 -17.96 -8.28 3.39
N ASP A 114 -17.45 -7.42 2.52
CA ASP A 114 -16.65 -7.82 1.35
C ASP A 114 -15.39 -6.95 1.29
N THR A 115 -14.30 -7.50 0.77
CA THR A 115 -12.98 -6.85 0.83
C THR A 115 -12.34 -6.79 -0.54
N VAL A 116 -11.80 -5.62 -0.87
CA VAL A 116 -10.94 -5.41 -2.03
C VAL A 116 -9.50 -5.26 -1.56
N THR A 117 -8.59 -6.04 -2.14
CA THR A 117 -7.15 -5.93 -1.90
C THR A 117 -6.49 -5.19 -3.06
N PHE A 118 -5.79 -4.12 -2.73
CA PHE A 118 -4.99 -3.34 -3.68
C PHE A 118 -3.52 -3.70 -3.49
N THR A 119 -2.87 -4.13 -4.58
CA THR A 119 -1.43 -4.42 -4.60
C THR A 119 -0.75 -3.44 -5.53
N GLN A 120 0.07 -2.55 -4.97
CA GLN A 120 0.84 -1.59 -5.75
C GLN A 120 2.25 -2.10 -6.00
N ALA A 121 2.67 -2.13 -7.26
CA ALA A 121 4.04 -2.39 -7.64
C ALA A 121 4.99 -1.35 -7.01
N GLY A 122 6.24 -1.75 -6.77
CA GLY A 122 7.29 -0.87 -6.30
C GLY A 122 8.34 -0.60 -7.37
N THR A 123 9.18 0.40 -7.15
CA THR A 123 10.35 0.66 -7.98
C THR A 123 11.46 -0.33 -7.68
N VAL A 124 11.54 -0.81 -6.43
CA VAL A 124 12.55 -1.78 -5.97
C VAL A 124 11.99 -3.19 -6.12
N THR A 125 12.54 -3.95 -7.06
CA THR A 125 12.16 -5.36 -7.32
C THR A 125 13.02 -6.35 -6.54
N GLU A 126 14.28 -5.98 -6.30
CA GLU A 126 15.24 -6.78 -5.56
C GLU A 126 15.74 -5.95 -4.35
N PRO A 127 15.06 -6.02 -3.20
CA PRO A 127 15.46 -5.25 -2.03
C PRO A 127 16.79 -5.75 -1.47
N SER A 128 17.68 -4.82 -1.17
CA SER A 128 18.97 -5.09 -0.54
C SER A 128 19.19 -4.16 0.65
N LEU A 129 19.69 -4.71 1.74
CA LEU A 129 20.12 -3.99 2.94
C LEU A 129 21.27 -4.75 3.58
N ALA A 130 22.44 -4.16 3.64
CA ALA A 130 23.60 -4.76 4.25
C ALA A 130 24.51 -3.70 4.86
N PHE A 131 25.26 -4.06 5.87
CA PHE A 131 26.41 -3.25 6.28
C PHE A 131 27.53 -3.43 5.25
N ALA A 132 28.10 -2.32 4.77
CA ALA A 132 29.22 -2.35 3.82
C ALA A 132 30.49 -2.98 4.44
N LYS A 133 30.57 -3.02 5.78
CA LYS A 133 31.62 -3.69 6.55
C LYS A 133 30.99 -4.55 7.64
N PRO A 134 31.31 -5.84 7.71
CA PRO A 134 30.73 -6.75 8.70
C PRO A 134 31.26 -6.53 10.13
N ALA A 135 32.41 -5.84 10.26
CA ALA A 135 33.02 -5.55 11.54
C ALA A 135 33.74 -4.19 11.54
N VAL A 136 33.69 -3.50 12.65
CA VAL A 136 34.37 -2.23 12.88
C VAL A 136 35.21 -2.35 14.16
N ALA A 137 36.50 -2.01 14.07
CA ALA A 137 37.37 -1.97 15.23
C ALA A 137 37.09 -0.74 16.09
N LEU A 138 36.94 -0.92 17.40
CA LEU A 138 36.73 0.14 18.35
C LEU A 138 38.05 0.61 18.94
N LEU A 139 38.18 1.91 19.13
CA LEU A 139 39.30 2.51 19.86
C LEU A 139 39.02 2.46 21.37
N LYS A 140 40.09 2.46 22.21
CA LYS A 140 39.97 2.54 23.67
C LYS A 140 39.42 3.88 24.14
N ALA A 141 39.56 4.94 23.35
CA ALA A 141 39.06 6.27 23.66
C ALA A 141 37.64 6.47 23.11
N PRO A 142 36.83 7.34 23.71
CA PRO A 142 35.53 7.72 23.15
C PRO A 142 35.71 8.18 21.71
N SER A 143 34.92 7.60 20.80
CA SER A 143 35.03 7.90 19.38
C SER A 143 33.65 7.73 18.70
N ARG A 144 33.48 8.45 17.59
CA ARG A 144 32.33 8.27 16.72
C ARG A 144 32.67 7.22 15.66
N ILE A 145 31.79 6.26 15.46
CA ILE A 145 31.95 5.17 14.53
C ILE A 145 30.88 5.30 13.46
N PHE A 146 31.31 5.13 12.21
CA PHE A 146 30.41 5.09 11.09
C PHE A 146 30.34 3.65 10.56
N ALA A 147 29.14 3.10 10.51
CA ALA A 147 28.84 1.83 9.91
C ALA A 147 28.06 2.07 8.59
N PRO A 148 28.77 2.17 7.45
CA PRO A 148 28.11 2.42 6.18
C PRO A 148 27.13 1.30 5.85
N ILE A 149 25.92 1.67 5.43
CA ILE A 149 24.86 0.77 5.00
C ILE A 149 24.73 0.88 3.49
N ASP A 150 24.86 -0.28 2.82
CA ASP A 150 24.58 -0.41 1.40
C ASP A 150 23.15 -0.89 1.21
N THR A 151 22.32 -0.04 0.59
CA THR A 151 20.89 -0.33 0.45
C THR A 151 20.28 0.45 -0.71
N ASN A 152 19.29 -0.18 -1.35
CA ASN A 152 18.41 0.46 -2.32
C ASN A 152 17.01 0.77 -1.73
N LEU A 153 16.86 0.67 -0.40
CA LEU A 153 15.63 0.92 0.33
C LEU A 153 15.73 2.23 1.13
N ARG A 154 14.58 2.86 1.39
CA ARG A 154 14.46 3.81 2.48
C ARG A 154 14.30 3.04 3.77
N TYR A 155 15.06 3.40 4.78
CA TYR A 155 15.05 2.75 6.09
C TYR A 155 14.98 3.77 7.21
N CYS A 156 14.55 3.33 8.38
CA CYS A 156 14.61 4.05 9.65
C CYS A 156 15.17 3.09 10.70
N ILE A 157 15.62 3.63 11.83
CA ILE A 157 15.95 2.84 13.00
C ILE A 157 14.67 2.78 13.84
N ASP A 158 14.08 1.58 13.95
CA ASP A 158 12.90 1.35 14.77
C ASP A 158 13.31 0.97 16.19
N ASP A 159 14.38 0.18 16.31
CA ASP A 159 14.93 -0.28 17.57
C ASP A 159 16.42 -0.55 17.44
N VAL A 160 17.15 -0.43 18.57
CA VAL A 160 18.58 -0.73 18.65
C VAL A 160 18.82 -1.65 19.82
N GLU A 161 19.11 -2.90 19.50
CA GLU A 161 19.56 -3.89 20.47
C GLU A 161 21.09 -4.00 20.39
N ALA A 162 21.76 -3.95 21.54
CA ALA A 162 23.18 -4.14 21.63
C ALA A 162 23.50 -5.22 22.67
N SER A 163 24.46 -6.08 22.36
CA SER A 163 24.98 -7.08 23.27
C SER A 163 26.49 -7.13 23.20
N VAL A 164 27.13 -7.53 24.29
CA VAL A 164 28.58 -7.77 24.37
C VAL A 164 28.80 -9.25 24.60
N THR A 165 29.62 -9.86 23.76
CA THR A 165 30.09 -11.23 23.96
C THR A 165 31.55 -11.17 24.43
N TYR A 166 31.81 -11.71 25.61
CA TYR A 166 33.17 -11.86 26.15
C TYR A 166 33.71 -13.22 25.73
N TYR A 167 34.99 -13.26 25.38
CA TYR A 167 35.71 -14.48 25.05
C TYR A 167 36.63 -14.84 26.21
N ASP A 168 36.73 -16.10 26.58
CA ASP A 168 37.68 -16.57 27.56
C ASP A 168 39.13 -16.60 27.02
N ALA A 169 40.07 -17.06 27.84
CA ALA A 169 41.50 -17.13 27.46
C ALA A 169 41.77 -18.09 26.27
N ASP A 170 40.88 -19.03 26.05
CA ASP A 170 40.96 -20.02 24.97
C ASP A 170 40.20 -19.57 23.72
N GLY A 171 39.58 -18.37 23.74
CA GLY A 171 38.84 -17.79 22.65
C GLY A 171 37.41 -18.34 22.49
N VAL A 172 36.87 -18.99 23.53
CA VAL A 172 35.48 -19.53 23.51
C VAL A 172 34.52 -18.38 23.87
N PRO A 173 33.48 -18.12 23.07
CA PRO A 173 32.50 -17.10 23.36
C PRO A 173 31.62 -17.49 24.55
N GLY A 174 31.43 -16.57 25.48
CA GLY A 174 30.42 -16.64 26.53
C GLY A 174 29.03 -16.25 26.01
N GLU A 175 28.04 -16.29 26.92
CA GLU A 175 26.69 -15.80 26.62
C GLU A 175 26.70 -14.30 26.30
N PRO A 176 25.98 -13.83 25.25
CA PRO A 176 25.81 -12.42 24.98
C PRO A 176 25.14 -11.68 26.15
N VAL A 177 25.74 -10.60 26.62
CA VAL A 177 25.19 -9.74 27.68
C VAL A 177 24.54 -8.52 27.01
N PRO A 178 23.23 -8.27 27.21
CA PRO A 178 22.56 -7.10 26.68
C PRO A 178 23.18 -5.79 27.21
N VAL A 179 23.38 -4.81 26.32
CA VAL A 179 23.77 -3.46 26.67
C VAL A 179 22.49 -2.64 26.82
N VAL A 180 22.18 -2.22 28.06
CA VAL A 180 21.04 -1.32 28.31
C VAL A 180 21.49 0.10 27.95
N THR A 181 20.92 0.67 26.89
CA THR A 181 21.08 2.10 26.59
C THR A 181 20.23 2.93 27.56
N ARG A 182 20.73 4.10 27.97
CA ARG A 182 20.16 4.93 29.05
C ARG A 182 18.75 5.49 28.80
N ALA A 183 18.07 5.12 27.71
CA ALA A 183 16.78 5.68 27.32
C ALA A 183 15.56 5.08 28.04
N GLU A 184 15.71 4.02 28.83
CA GLU A 184 14.60 3.38 29.57
C GLU A 184 14.88 3.23 31.06
N SER A 185 15.09 4.33 31.75
CA SER A 185 14.89 4.38 33.19
C SER A 185 13.59 5.13 33.50
N GLU A 186 12.45 4.52 33.24
CA GLU A 186 11.23 4.90 33.92
C GLU A 186 11.28 4.32 35.34
N GLU A 187 11.13 5.22 36.30
CA GLU A 187 10.98 4.92 37.73
C GLU A 187 9.83 3.95 37.93
N GLY A 188 10.11 2.82 38.48
CA GLY A 188 9.15 1.84 38.94
C GLY A 188 9.79 0.81 39.84
N ASP A 189 9.61 1.01 41.11
CA ASP A 189 9.82 0.26 42.34
C ASP A 189 10.16 -1.26 42.20
N ASP A 190 11.20 -1.66 42.97
CA ASP A 190 11.49 -3.02 43.50
C ASP A 190 11.67 -4.20 42.50
N LYS A 191 12.74 -4.10 41.68
CA LYS A 191 13.44 -5.30 41.18
C LYS A 191 14.92 -5.25 41.47
N PRO A 192 15.61 -6.40 41.73
CA PRO A 192 17.04 -6.40 42.02
C PRO A 192 17.79 -5.74 40.86
N GLN A 193 18.45 -4.63 41.18
CA GLN A 193 19.23 -3.85 40.22
C GLN A 193 20.35 -4.71 39.64
N ALA A 194 20.19 -5.09 38.38
CA ALA A 194 21.33 -5.48 37.57
C ALA A 194 22.28 -4.28 37.55
N GLN A 195 23.53 -4.50 37.97
CA GLN A 195 24.58 -3.45 37.98
C GLN A 195 24.62 -2.78 36.63
N PRO A 196 24.49 -1.46 36.50
CA PRO A 196 24.52 -0.79 35.23
C PRO A 196 25.91 -1.02 34.63
N VAL A 197 25.97 -1.87 33.59
CA VAL A 197 27.09 -1.85 32.67
C VAL A 197 27.10 -0.44 32.11
N THR A 198 28.16 0.32 32.40
CA THR A 198 28.28 1.71 31.94
C THR A 198 27.99 1.75 30.44
N PRO A 199 26.96 2.45 29.99
CA PRO A 199 26.56 2.41 28.60
C PRO A 199 27.70 2.97 27.75
N TRP A 200 28.41 2.13 27.04
CA TRP A 200 29.51 2.54 26.19
C TRP A 200 29.00 3.03 24.79
N ILE A 201 27.73 2.79 24.49
CA ILE A 201 27.00 3.39 23.35
C ILE A 201 26.09 4.47 23.92
N SER A 202 26.34 5.73 23.57
CA SER A 202 25.54 6.87 24.05
C SER A 202 24.52 7.37 23.03
N GLU A 203 24.73 7.09 21.74
CA GLU A 203 23.86 7.57 20.68
C GLU A 203 24.00 6.68 19.44
N VAL A 204 22.87 6.35 18.82
CA VAL A 204 22.81 5.75 17.48
C VAL A 204 21.92 6.62 16.61
N ALA A 205 22.44 7.11 15.50
CA ALA A 205 21.71 7.99 14.59
C ALA A 205 22.02 7.65 13.12
N ILE A 206 21.05 7.90 12.25
CA ILE A 206 21.24 7.86 10.80
C ILE A 206 21.77 9.22 10.37
N THR A 207 22.91 9.22 9.69
CA THR A 207 23.43 10.41 8.99
C THR A 207 23.34 10.17 7.49
N HIS A 208 22.76 11.13 6.78
CA HIS A 208 22.76 11.16 5.31
C HIS A 208 23.89 12.09 4.85
N GLU A 209 24.77 11.58 4.00
CA GLU A 209 25.71 12.40 3.25
C GLU A 209 25.10 12.86 1.93
#